data_591ab8ecb3ecf8c06efb8e73a92ee8df
#
_entry.id   591ab8ecb3ecf8c06efb8e73a92ee8df
#
_cell.length_a   1.000
_cell.length_b   1.000
_cell.length_c   1.000
_cell.angle_alpha   90.00
_cell.angle_beta   90.00
_cell.angle_gamma   90.00
#
_symmetry.space_group_name_H-M   'P 1'
#
loop_
_entity.id
_entity.type
_entity.pdbx_description
1 polymer ?
#
loop_
_entity_poly.entity_id
_entity_poly.type
_entity_poly.pdbx_seq_one_letter_code
_entity_poly.pdbx_strand_id
1 'polypeptide(L)'
;MREIAHIRATMLGRFALQQTGMKEPRMVSLAGRSGRLWTLVAYLILHRDRGIPAQELIDLLWPDGSGSNPASTLQNNASRARNAMATLGFSDTKGMIRYENGLYRWVPGTDTWLDVDVFEDLARRALETPDPEELRTLGREAADLYQGDFLPDAADELWCTDLHAYYRSLFVRLFRRLVQELMRTQEYAEAAALCAQAVHLDPLSEEFNLLLMQNLTRSHQAQQALDHYEALQKLYQESYGLTPSPELEAARLTASQELYGGGMGPAALETFLLAGDGESRALACDNGTFREIVLLYLRSMRRDPDLKAQLLMLCLEGWEAQPEKNAVYMQQMKLILQGCLRSGDPFTQIGAGQYWVLLPGAGSETHSAIAQRLQQAMHQRFAQSSAVFRTRAIDLRGMVHLAEPKD
;
A
#
# COMPACT_ATOMS: atom_id res chain seq x y z
N MET A 1 14.10 17.66 46.32
CA MET A 1 13.33 17.76 45.06
C MET A 1 13.41 16.40 44.41
N ARG A 2 12.28 15.66 44.22
CA ARG A 2 12.27 14.46 43.39
C ARG A 2 12.48 14.95 41.96
N GLU A 3 13.50 14.45 41.27
CA GLU A 3 13.70 14.62 39.84
C GLU A 3 12.40 14.17 39.17
N ILE A 4 11.73 15.07 38.45
CA ILE A 4 10.54 14.74 37.67
C ILE A 4 11.05 13.86 36.53
N ALA A 5 10.63 12.61 36.48
CA ALA A 5 11.05 11.70 35.46
C ALA A 5 10.50 12.21 34.11
N HIS A 6 11.39 12.55 33.18
CA HIS A 6 11.01 13.00 31.85
C HIS A 6 10.22 11.92 31.12
N ILE A 7 9.09 12.31 30.56
CA ILE A 7 8.24 11.46 29.73
C ILE A 7 8.51 11.82 28.25
N ARG A 8 8.69 10.81 27.43
CA ARG A 8 8.69 10.93 25.98
C ARG A 8 7.43 10.29 25.45
N ALA A 9 6.67 11.02 24.65
CA ALA A 9 5.48 10.54 23.96
C ALA A 9 5.67 10.69 22.45
N THR A 10 5.32 9.65 21.70
CA THR A 10 5.29 9.68 20.24
C THR A 10 3.86 9.45 19.77
N MET A 11 3.41 10.25 18.80
CA MET A 11 2.05 10.24 18.26
C MET A 11 2.04 10.14 16.71
N LEU A 12 3.19 10.32 16.05
CA LEU A 12 3.32 10.19 14.61
C LEU A 12 3.58 8.71 14.24
N GLY A 13 2.60 8.10 13.57
CA GLY A 13 2.61 6.69 13.14
C GLY A 13 2.16 5.70 14.21
N ARG A 14 2.32 6.03 15.49
CA ARG A 14 1.91 5.16 16.62
C ARG A 14 1.88 5.95 17.92
N PHE A 15 1.06 5.50 18.85
CA PHE A 15 1.13 6.04 20.20
C PHE A 15 2.07 5.21 21.08
N ALA A 16 3.14 5.82 21.54
CA ALA A 16 4.08 5.17 22.44
C ALA A 16 4.55 6.14 23.55
N LEU A 17 4.77 5.59 24.73
CA LEU A 17 5.20 6.32 25.90
C LEU A 17 6.48 5.71 26.49
N GLN A 18 7.42 6.56 26.89
CA GLN A 18 8.65 6.16 27.57
C GLN A 18 8.94 7.09 28.73
N GLN A 19 9.39 6.57 29.85
CA GLN A 19 9.87 7.34 30.99
C GLN A 19 11.38 7.17 31.11
N THR A 20 12.08 8.18 31.57
CA THR A 20 13.53 8.10 31.86
C THR A 20 13.86 6.88 32.72
N GLY A 21 14.83 6.08 32.30
CA GLY A 21 15.22 4.83 32.93
C GLY A 21 14.55 3.58 32.35
N MET A 22 13.55 3.71 31.47
CA MET A 22 13.00 2.58 30.71
C MET A 22 13.90 2.27 29.51
N LYS A 23 14.14 0.97 29.27
CA LYS A 23 14.98 0.53 28.12
C LYS A 23 14.30 0.80 26.78
N GLU A 24 13.00 0.61 26.70
CA GLU A 24 12.22 0.69 25.46
C GLU A 24 10.90 1.47 25.67
N PRO A 25 10.41 2.17 24.62
CA PRO A 25 9.07 2.76 24.65
C PRO A 25 8.00 1.69 24.82
N ARG A 26 6.90 2.04 25.49
CA ARG A 26 5.71 1.21 25.62
C ARG A 26 4.68 1.62 24.59
N MET A 27 4.46 0.76 23.62
CA MET A 27 3.40 0.96 22.62
C MET A 27 2.04 0.71 23.24
N VAL A 28 1.10 1.58 22.95
CA VAL A 28 -0.29 1.50 23.41
C VAL A 28 -1.21 1.81 22.24
N SER A 29 -2.37 1.16 22.22
CA SER A 29 -3.35 1.36 21.14
C SER A 29 -4.55 2.14 21.65
N LEU A 30 -5.03 3.08 20.85
CA LEU A 30 -6.26 3.83 21.10
C LEU A 30 -7.50 3.03 20.63
N ALA A 31 -7.30 1.91 19.96
CA ALA A 31 -8.37 1.03 19.52
C ALA A 31 -8.81 0.03 20.60
N GLY A 32 -10.03 -0.52 20.44
CA GLY A 32 -10.55 -1.62 21.24
C GLY A 32 -10.96 -1.24 22.67
N ARG A 33 -11.02 -2.25 23.57
CA ARG A 33 -11.59 -2.08 24.95
C ARG A 33 -10.86 -1.08 25.83
N SER A 34 -9.59 -0.87 25.61
CA SER A 34 -8.76 0.08 26.36
C SER A 34 -8.60 1.42 25.62
N GLY A 35 -9.18 1.58 24.46
CA GLY A 35 -9.01 2.76 23.62
C GLY A 35 -9.34 4.05 24.36
N ARG A 36 -10.52 4.18 24.93
CA ARG A 36 -10.94 5.38 25.69
C ARG A 36 -9.99 5.79 26.81
N LEU A 37 -9.35 4.83 27.44
CA LEU A 37 -8.35 5.07 28.48
C LEU A 37 -7.10 5.74 27.87
N TRP A 38 -6.63 5.23 26.74
CA TRP A 38 -5.45 5.76 26.07
C TRP A 38 -5.75 7.04 25.30
N THR A 39 -6.97 7.21 24.78
CA THR A 39 -7.47 8.49 24.25
C THR A 39 -7.41 9.58 25.31
N LEU A 40 -7.87 9.29 26.55
CA LEU A 40 -7.74 10.22 27.66
C LEU A 40 -6.29 10.62 27.93
N VAL A 41 -5.37 9.65 27.95
CA VAL A 41 -3.93 9.91 28.20
C VAL A 41 -3.34 10.72 27.04
N ALA A 42 -3.59 10.35 25.79
CA ALA A 42 -3.11 11.06 24.61
C ALA A 42 -3.59 12.51 24.58
N TYR A 43 -4.89 12.73 24.83
CA TYR A 43 -5.48 14.06 24.85
C TYR A 43 -4.91 14.95 25.97
N LEU A 44 -4.71 14.40 27.16
CA LEU A 44 -4.08 15.13 28.27
C LEU A 44 -2.61 15.46 28.01
N ILE A 45 -1.88 14.59 27.34
CA ILE A 45 -0.48 14.84 26.91
C ILE A 45 -0.43 15.92 25.84
N LEU A 46 -1.30 15.86 24.85
CA LEU A 46 -1.36 16.83 23.76
C LEU A 46 -1.64 18.25 24.31
N HIS A 47 -2.51 18.34 25.31
CA HIS A 47 -2.89 19.62 25.97
C HIS A 47 -2.23 19.80 27.35
N ARG A 48 -1.00 19.32 27.48
CA ARG A 48 -0.26 19.28 28.77
C ARG A 48 0.05 20.63 29.40
N ASP A 49 -0.08 21.69 28.64
CA ASP A 49 0.14 23.09 29.05
C ASP A 49 -1.05 23.69 29.85
N ARG A 50 -2.25 23.07 29.74
CA ARG A 50 -3.48 23.55 30.34
C ARG A 50 -4.21 22.48 31.15
N GLY A 51 -5.13 22.92 32.02
CA GLY A 51 -6.11 22.01 32.62
C GLY A 51 -7.31 21.80 31.70
N ILE A 52 -7.76 20.56 31.59
CA ILE A 52 -8.90 20.19 30.75
C ILE A 52 -10.14 20.04 31.62
N PRO A 53 -11.24 20.75 31.33
CA PRO A 53 -12.51 20.60 32.04
C PRO A 53 -13.03 19.16 31.97
N ALA A 54 -13.60 18.67 33.04
CA ALA A 54 -14.17 17.31 33.09
C ALA A 54 -15.25 17.13 31.98
N GLN A 55 -16.05 18.18 31.71
CA GLN A 55 -17.07 18.13 30.66
C GLN A 55 -16.46 17.93 29.26
N GLU A 56 -15.37 18.65 28.94
CA GLU A 56 -14.64 18.50 27.66
C GLU A 56 -14.17 17.04 27.46
N LEU A 57 -13.67 16.40 28.50
CA LEU A 57 -13.26 15.00 28.43
C LEU A 57 -14.44 14.02 28.34
N ILE A 58 -15.56 14.35 28.94
CA ILE A 58 -16.79 13.56 28.82
C ILE A 58 -17.30 13.61 27.38
N ASP A 59 -17.39 14.79 26.79
CA ASP A 59 -17.86 14.99 25.41
C ASP A 59 -16.91 14.30 24.41
N LEU A 60 -15.61 14.35 24.68
CA LEU A 60 -14.58 13.65 23.89
C LEU A 60 -14.75 12.13 23.91
N LEU A 61 -14.89 11.54 25.10
CA LEU A 61 -14.87 10.08 25.28
C LEU A 61 -16.24 9.42 25.07
N TRP A 62 -17.32 10.19 25.15
CA TRP A 62 -18.70 9.72 24.98
C TRP A 62 -19.53 10.73 24.18
N PRO A 63 -19.24 10.95 22.90
CA PRO A 63 -19.96 11.93 22.06
C PRO A 63 -21.47 11.62 21.96
N ASP A 64 -21.84 10.36 22.08
CA ASP A 64 -23.23 9.90 22.02
C ASP A 64 -24.00 10.06 23.35
N GLY A 65 -23.38 10.62 24.37
CA GLY A 65 -24.02 10.83 25.67
C GLY A 65 -24.31 9.53 26.45
N SER A 66 -23.67 8.43 26.12
CA SER A 66 -23.93 7.11 26.72
C SER A 66 -23.36 6.99 28.13
N GLY A 67 -24.21 7.05 29.15
CA GLY A 67 -23.84 6.74 30.52
C GLY A 67 -24.75 7.40 31.58
N SER A 68 -25.17 6.64 32.58
CA SER A 68 -26.01 7.13 33.69
C SER A 68 -25.26 8.07 34.64
N ASN A 69 -23.91 8.04 34.66
CA ASN A 69 -23.07 8.93 35.46
C ASN A 69 -21.70 9.17 34.78
N PRO A 70 -21.62 10.08 33.79
CA PRO A 70 -20.39 10.32 33.04
C PRO A 70 -19.20 10.77 33.89
N ALA A 71 -19.44 11.59 34.92
CA ALA A 71 -18.39 12.08 35.81
C ALA A 71 -17.71 10.95 36.59
N SER A 72 -18.50 10.03 37.15
CA SER A 72 -17.96 8.85 37.86
C SER A 72 -17.22 7.92 36.89
N THR A 73 -17.73 7.76 35.68
CA THR A 73 -17.09 6.95 34.64
C THR A 73 -15.75 7.54 34.20
N LEU A 74 -15.65 8.87 34.09
CA LEU A 74 -14.39 9.57 33.78
C LEU A 74 -13.37 9.39 34.89
N GLN A 75 -13.78 9.53 36.19
CA GLN A 75 -12.90 9.27 37.32
C GLN A 75 -12.36 7.84 37.34
N ASN A 76 -13.23 6.87 37.04
CA ASN A 76 -12.83 5.47 36.94
C ASN A 76 -11.84 5.25 35.77
N ASN A 77 -12.06 5.89 34.63
CA ASN A 77 -11.12 5.81 33.50
C ASN A 77 -9.76 6.44 33.85
N ALA A 78 -9.74 7.59 34.50
CA ALA A 78 -8.49 8.21 34.97
C ALA A 78 -7.74 7.32 35.94
N SER A 79 -8.45 6.66 36.87
CA SER A 79 -7.87 5.69 37.81
C SER A 79 -7.30 4.47 37.07
N ARG A 80 -8.05 3.93 36.10
CA ARG A 80 -7.60 2.81 35.27
C ARG A 80 -6.39 3.19 34.40
N ALA A 81 -6.33 4.44 33.88
CA ALA A 81 -5.20 4.95 33.14
C ALA A 81 -3.91 4.95 33.97
N ARG A 82 -3.98 5.46 35.23
CA ARG A 82 -2.85 5.43 36.14
C ARG A 82 -2.40 3.99 36.43
N ASN A 83 -3.33 3.07 36.66
CA ASN A 83 -3.02 1.66 36.90
C ASN A 83 -2.40 0.99 35.65
N ALA A 84 -2.92 1.27 34.45
CA ALA A 84 -2.38 0.74 33.22
C ALA A 84 -0.94 1.23 32.99
N MET A 85 -0.68 2.53 33.21
CA MET A 85 0.70 3.05 33.12
C MET A 85 1.61 2.39 34.16
N ALA A 86 1.15 2.19 35.40
CA ALA A 86 1.93 1.48 36.42
C ALA A 86 2.26 0.03 36.00
N THR A 87 1.30 -0.67 35.38
CA THR A 87 1.52 -2.02 34.84
C THR A 87 2.54 -2.03 33.68
N LEU A 88 2.62 -0.96 32.91
CA LEU A 88 3.62 -0.79 31.87
C LEU A 88 5.02 -0.42 32.41
N GLY A 89 5.15 -0.21 33.73
CA GLY A 89 6.41 0.07 34.43
C GLY A 89 6.69 1.55 34.68
N PHE A 90 5.70 2.44 34.48
CA PHE A 90 5.85 3.85 34.83
C PHE A 90 5.84 4.04 36.35
N SER A 91 6.73 4.89 36.85
CA SER A 91 6.78 5.29 38.26
C SER A 91 5.88 6.51 38.53
N ASP A 92 5.44 6.68 39.76
CA ASP A 92 4.63 7.83 40.23
C ASP A 92 3.36 8.15 39.40
N THR A 93 2.74 7.12 38.83
CA THR A 93 1.57 7.27 37.93
C THR A 93 0.38 7.95 38.64
N LYS A 94 0.29 7.88 39.97
CA LYS A 94 -0.76 8.57 40.76
C LYS A 94 -0.64 10.10 40.65
N GLY A 95 0.60 10.59 40.52
CA GLY A 95 0.89 12.01 40.35
C GLY A 95 0.72 12.52 38.95
N MET A 96 0.81 11.65 37.89
CA MET A 96 0.85 12.06 36.48
C MET A 96 -0.46 12.66 35.99
N ILE A 97 -1.60 12.12 36.38
CA ILE A 97 -2.93 12.65 36.05
C ILE A 97 -3.58 13.15 37.31
N ARG A 98 -3.78 14.45 37.46
CA ARG A 98 -4.44 15.05 38.61
C ARG A 98 -5.81 15.62 38.24
N TYR A 99 -6.71 15.55 39.20
CA TYR A 99 -8.01 16.21 39.14
C TYR A 99 -8.11 17.21 40.28
N GLU A 100 -8.17 18.49 39.93
CA GLU A 100 -8.22 19.60 40.90
C GLU A 100 -9.15 20.69 40.35
N ASN A 101 -10.05 21.19 41.17
CA ASN A 101 -10.97 22.29 40.83
C ASN A 101 -11.76 22.07 39.53
N GLY A 102 -12.24 20.84 39.29
CA GLY A 102 -13.01 20.51 38.07
C GLY A 102 -12.16 20.26 36.80
N LEU A 103 -10.84 20.34 36.89
CA LEU A 103 -9.91 20.20 35.77
C LEU A 103 -9.03 18.95 35.92
N TYR A 104 -8.84 18.23 34.82
CA TYR A 104 -7.81 17.20 34.71
C TYR A 104 -6.53 17.81 34.13
N ARG A 105 -5.38 17.43 34.68
CA ARG A 105 -4.07 17.91 34.22
C ARG A 105 -3.10 16.75 34.05
N TRP A 106 -2.28 16.84 33.02
CA TRP A 106 -1.06 16.06 32.85
C TRP A 106 0.05 16.76 33.67
N VAL A 107 0.45 16.18 34.77
CA VAL A 107 1.36 16.85 35.73
C VAL A 107 2.80 16.96 35.27
N PRO A 108 3.39 15.99 34.50
CA PRO A 108 4.69 16.20 33.91
C PRO A 108 4.78 17.46 33.04
N GLY A 109 3.63 17.94 32.49
CA GLY A 109 3.56 19.21 31.79
C GLY A 109 4.60 19.32 30.66
N THR A 110 5.29 20.45 30.59
CA THR A 110 6.31 20.75 29.59
C THR A 110 7.57 19.87 29.66
N ASP A 111 7.78 19.13 30.78
CA ASP A 111 8.84 18.12 30.87
C ASP A 111 8.53 16.86 30.03
N THR A 112 7.34 16.81 29.43
CA THR A 112 6.97 15.78 28.46
C THR A 112 7.44 16.18 27.06
N TRP A 113 8.42 15.45 26.54
CA TRP A 113 8.82 15.57 25.14
C TRP A 113 7.75 14.94 24.24
N LEU A 114 7.35 15.65 23.21
CA LEU A 114 6.32 15.21 22.27
C LEU A 114 6.81 15.35 20.84
N ASP A 115 6.75 14.26 20.07
CA ASP A 115 7.27 14.20 18.69
C ASP A 115 6.56 15.19 17.76
N VAL A 116 5.26 15.39 17.89
CA VAL A 116 4.50 16.33 17.05
C VAL A 116 4.95 17.77 17.23
N ASP A 117 5.31 18.21 18.45
CA ASP A 117 5.79 19.57 18.68
C ASP A 117 7.15 19.79 18.03
N VAL A 118 8.04 18.80 18.17
CA VAL A 118 9.40 18.86 17.59
C VAL A 118 9.31 18.80 16.07
N PHE A 119 8.48 17.90 15.53
CA PHE A 119 8.22 17.82 14.10
C PHE A 119 7.69 19.15 13.55
N GLU A 120 6.70 19.73 14.22
CA GLU A 120 6.09 20.99 13.77
C GLU A 120 7.11 22.14 13.76
N ASP A 121 7.92 22.29 14.83
CA ASP A 121 8.95 23.34 14.88
C ASP A 121 10.01 23.13 13.78
N LEU A 122 10.54 21.94 13.65
CA LEU A 122 11.54 21.61 12.62
C LEU A 122 10.98 21.83 11.22
N ALA A 123 9.79 21.31 10.93
CA ALA A 123 9.16 21.43 9.63
C ALA A 123 8.86 22.90 9.27
N ARG A 124 8.34 23.69 10.22
CA ARG A 124 8.08 25.11 10.00
C ARG A 124 9.37 25.86 9.70
N ARG A 125 10.41 25.68 10.51
CA ARG A 125 11.73 26.30 10.29
C ARG A 125 12.34 25.89 8.96
N ALA A 126 12.29 24.60 8.62
CA ALA A 126 12.75 24.09 7.33
C ALA A 126 11.97 24.71 6.15
N LEU A 127 10.67 24.96 6.31
CA LEU A 127 9.84 25.59 5.29
C LEU A 127 10.06 27.12 5.17
N GLU A 128 10.55 27.78 6.20
CA GLU A 128 10.77 29.22 6.23
C GLU A 128 12.20 29.62 5.85
N THR A 129 13.19 28.77 6.13
CA THR A 129 14.60 29.10 5.87
C THR A 129 14.90 29.26 4.37
N PRO A 130 15.65 30.30 3.98
CA PRO A 130 16.19 30.43 2.62
C PRO A 130 17.51 29.64 2.43
N ASP A 131 18.14 29.17 3.53
CA ASP A 131 19.42 28.47 3.47
C ASP A 131 19.22 26.98 3.12
N PRO A 132 19.80 26.52 1.99
CA PRO A 132 19.67 25.13 1.57
C PRO A 132 20.25 24.10 2.56
N GLU A 133 21.34 24.43 3.25
CA GLU A 133 21.96 23.51 4.21
C GLU A 133 21.11 23.38 5.48
N GLU A 134 20.57 24.50 5.95
CA GLU A 134 19.64 24.48 7.08
C GLU A 134 18.35 23.74 6.72
N LEU A 135 17.81 23.97 5.51
CA LEU A 135 16.65 23.21 4.99
C LEU A 135 16.90 21.70 5.02
N ARG A 136 18.07 21.25 4.53
CA ARG A 136 18.41 19.83 4.49
C ARG A 136 18.52 19.24 5.90
N THR A 137 19.20 19.94 6.80
CA THR A 137 19.40 19.49 8.18
C THR A 137 18.08 19.37 8.92
N LEU A 138 17.32 20.47 8.98
CA LEU A 138 16.02 20.50 9.67
C LEU A 138 14.98 19.58 9.01
N GLY A 139 14.99 19.54 7.68
CA GLY A 139 14.06 18.73 6.90
C GLY A 139 14.27 17.22 7.10
N ARG A 140 15.52 16.76 7.19
CA ARG A 140 15.83 15.37 7.52
C ARG A 140 15.39 14.99 8.94
N GLU A 141 15.78 15.82 9.92
CA GLU A 141 15.38 15.60 11.30
C GLU A 141 13.86 15.53 11.46
N ALA A 142 13.13 16.40 10.77
CA ALA A 142 11.67 16.37 10.76
C ALA A 142 11.11 15.13 10.05
N ALA A 143 11.66 14.74 8.89
CA ALA A 143 11.24 13.55 8.15
C ALA A 143 11.45 12.26 8.96
N ASP A 144 12.55 12.17 9.70
CA ASP A 144 12.85 11.04 10.58
C ASP A 144 11.86 10.90 11.74
N LEU A 145 11.27 12.02 12.20
CA LEU A 145 10.24 11.99 13.24
C LEU A 145 8.88 11.56 12.69
N TYR A 146 8.59 11.80 11.42
CA TYR A 146 7.31 11.46 10.81
C TYR A 146 7.28 9.99 10.38
N GLN A 147 6.92 9.11 11.32
CA GLN A 147 6.87 7.65 11.11
C GLN A 147 5.50 7.17 10.59
N GLY A 148 4.56 8.07 10.36
CA GLY A 148 3.19 7.81 9.92
C GLY A 148 2.25 8.92 10.35
N ASP A 149 0.99 8.77 9.97
CA ASP A 149 -0.05 9.74 10.30
C ASP A 149 -0.26 9.88 11.82
N PHE A 150 -0.76 11.03 12.23
CA PHE A 150 -1.03 11.33 13.63
C PHE A 150 -2.06 10.37 14.21
N LEU A 151 -1.69 9.62 15.26
CA LEU A 151 -2.52 8.67 15.99
C LEU A 151 -3.44 7.83 15.06
N PRO A 152 -2.90 6.99 14.19
CA PRO A 152 -3.67 6.28 13.15
C PRO A 152 -4.80 5.43 13.73
N ASP A 153 -4.65 4.91 14.96
CA ASP A 153 -5.67 4.15 15.67
C ASP A 153 -6.91 4.98 16.06
N ALA A 154 -6.82 6.31 15.99
CA ALA A 154 -7.88 7.26 16.31
C ALA A 154 -8.23 8.18 15.14
N ALA A 155 -7.90 7.81 13.92
CA ALA A 155 -8.11 8.63 12.72
C ALA A 155 -9.59 8.98 12.50
N ASP A 156 -10.52 8.09 12.89
CA ASP A 156 -11.97 8.28 12.78
C ASP A 156 -12.57 9.11 13.94
N GLU A 157 -11.78 9.44 14.96
CA GLU A 157 -12.22 10.25 16.09
C GLU A 157 -12.25 11.74 15.72
N LEU A 158 -13.37 12.43 15.95
CA LEU A 158 -13.57 13.83 15.54
C LEU A 158 -12.46 14.77 16.01
N TRP A 159 -11.96 14.59 17.24
CA TRP A 159 -10.90 15.43 17.81
C TRP A 159 -9.53 15.22 17.13
N CYS A 160 -9.35 14.09 16.46
CA CYS A 160 -8.10 13.70 15.80
C CYS A 160 -8.05 14.12 14.33
N THR A 161 -9.22 14.23 13.67
CA THR A 161 -9.34 14.44 12.22
C THR A 161 -8.58 15.67 11.72
N ASP A 162 -8.76 16.82 12.37
CA ASP A 162 -8.10 18.07 11.94
C ASP A 162 -6.58 18.01 12.15
N LEU A 163 -6.13 17.42 13.25
CA LEU A 163 -4.70 17.25 13.56
C LEU A 163 -4.04 16.25 12.59
N HIS A 164 -4.73 15.18 12.28
CA HIS A 164 -4.29 14.20 11.28
C HIS A 164 -4.06 14.88 9.92
N ALA A 165 -5.06 15.62 9.43
CA ALA A 165 -4.95 16.36 8.16
C ALA A 165 -3.84 17.43 8.21
N TYR A 166 -3.70 18.14 9.33
CA TYR A 166 -2.69 19.17 9.54
C TYR A 166 -1.26 18.61 9.45
N TYR A 167 -0.94 17.58 10.25
CA TYR A 167 0.41 17.01 10.26
C TYR A 167 0.75 16.31 8.94
N ARG A 168 -0.21 15.65 8.32
CA ARG A 168 -0.03 15.07 6.98
C ARG A 168 0.26 16.15 5.92
N SER A 169 -0.50 17.24 5.91
CA SER A 169 -0.27 18.38 5.01
C SER A 169 1.10 19.02 5.25
N LEU A 170 1.50 19.18 6.51
CA LEU A 170 2.81 19.74 6.87
C LEU A 170 3.95 18.83 6.38
N PHE A 171 3.82 17.50 6.56
CA PHE A 171 4.79 16.53 6.05
C PHE A 171 4.91 16.57 4.53
N VAL A 172 3.80 16.57 3.80
CA VAL A 172 3.82 16.61 2.32
C VAL A 172 4.48 17.89 1.80
N ARG A 173 4.22 19.04 2.43
CA ARG A 173 4.86 20.31 2.06
C ARG A 173 6.37 20.29 2.30
N LEU A 174 6.79 19.79 3.47
CA LEU A 174 8.19 19.61 3.81
C LEU A 174 8.89 18.67 2.84
N PHE A 175 8.30 17.49 2.61
CA PHE A 175 8.79 16.47 1.70
C PHE A 175 9.04 17.05 0.29
N ARG A 176 8.04 17.73 -0.29
CA ARG A 176 8.18 18.35 -1.61
C ARG A 176 9.37 19.31 -1.67
N ARG A 177 9.50 20.20 -0.67
CA ARG A 177 10.57 21.18 -0.63
C ARG A 177 11.95 20.53 -0.49
N LEU A 178 12.06 19.53 0.38
CA LEU A 178 13.32 18.81 0.61
C LEU A 178 13.74 18.01 -0.61
N VAL A 179 12.82 17.25 -1.22
CA VAL A 179 13.10 16.47 -2.46
C VAL A 179 13.49 17.41 -3.60
N GLN A 180 12.81 18.54 -3.78
CA GLN A 180 13.16 19.54 -4.81
C GLN A 180 14.58 20.08 -4.60
N GLU A 181 14.99 20.35 -3.37
CA GLU A 181 16.34 20.82 -3.06
C GLU A 181 17.39 19.74 -3.33
N LEU A 182 17.14 18.50 -2.91
CA LEU A 182 18.04 17.36 -3.18
C LEU A 182 18.18 17.11 -4.69
N MET A 183 17.11 17.23 -5.44
CA MET A 183 17.15 17.11 -6.91
C MET A 183 17.93 18.27 -7.55
N ARG A 184 17.81 19.49 -7.02
CA ARG A 184 18.55 20.68 -7.50
C ARG A 184 20.06 20.52 -7.28
N THR A 185 20.46 19.93 -6.17
CA THR A 185 21.86 19.65 -5.84
C THR A 185 22.38 18.33 -6.42
N GLN A 186 21.53 17.62 -7.19
CA GLN A 186 21.84 16.33 -7.81
C GLN A 186 22.10 15.20 -6.80
N GLU A 187 21.60 15.33 -5.59
CA GLU A 187 21.69 14.29 -4.54
C GLU A 187 20.57 13.27 -4.70
N TYR A 188 20.49 12.68 -5.90
CA TYR A 188 19.37 11.80 -6.30
C TYR A 188 19.24 10.53 -5.45
N ALA A 189 20.34 9.95 -4.99
CA ALA A 189 20.30 8.77 -4.15
C ALA A 189 19.62 9.05 -2.80
N GLU A 190 19.90 10.22 -2.21
CA GLU A 190 19.26 10.65 -0.98
C GLU A 190 17.78 11.02 -1.20
N ALA A 191 17.48 11.73 -2.29
CA ALA A 191 16.11 12.01 -2.68
C ALA A 191 15.30 10.71 -2.87
N ALA A 192 15.89 9.68 -3.48
CA ALA A 192 15.26 8.37 -3.62
C ALA A 192 14.99 7.70 -2.27
N ALA A 193 15.94 7.76 -1.32
CA ALA A 193 15.74 7.20 0.01
C ALA A 193 14.59 7.89 0.76
N LEU A 194 14.51 9.22 0.68
CA LEU A 194 13.40 9.99 1.27
C LEU A 194 12.06 9.66 0.58
N CYS A 195 12.04 9.53 -0.74
CA CYS A 195 10.85 9.13 -1.49
C CYS A 195 10.39 7.70 -1.10
N ALA A 196 11.34 6.77 -0.87
CA ALA A 196 10.99 5.42 -0.41
C ALA A 196 10.33 5.40 0.97
N GLN A 197 10.76 6.28 1.91
CA GLN A 197 10.04 6.47 3.18
C GLN A 197 8.62 6.99 2.96
N ALA A 198 8.44 8.00 2.10
CA ALA A 198 7.13 8.54 1.80
C ALA A 198 6.19 7.52 1.13
N VAL A 199 6.69 6.70 0.22
CA VAL A 199 5.95 5.58 -0.39
C VAL A 199 5.57 4.53 0.65
N HIS A 200 6.43 4.25 1.63
CA HIS A 200 6.08 3.33 2.72
C HIS A 200 4.90 3.85 3.56
N LEU A 201 4.81 5.16 3.77
CA LEU A 201 3.72 5.82 4.50
C LEU A 201 2.42 5.90 3.67
N ASP A 202 2.54 6.14 2.37
CA ASP A 202 1.41 6.18 1.44
C ASP A 202 1.76 5.48 0.11
N PRO A 203 1.59 4.14 0.05
CA PRO A 203 1.95 3.35 -1.13
C PRO A 203 1.17 3.70 -2.40
N LEU A 204 0.01 4.34 -2.23
CA LEU A 204 -0.86 4.71 -3.36
C LEU A 204 -0.65 6.14 -3.84
N SER A 205 0.17 6.94 -3.17
CA SER A 205 0.50 8.29 -3.61
C SER A 205 1.25 8.25 -4.94
N GLU A 206 0.59 8.67 -6.00
CA GLU A 206 1.19 8.74 -7.33
C GLU A 206 2.42 9.65 -7.35
N GLU A 207 2.35 10.81 -6.66
CA GLU A 207 3.45 11.75 -6.54
C GLU A 207 4.70 11.11 -5.92
N PHE A 208 4.54 10.39 -4.81
CA PHE A 208 5.68 9.77 -4.13
C PHE A 208 6.30 8.66 -4.96
N ASN A 209 5.48 7.83 -5.60
CA ASN A 209 5.94 6.77 -6.49
C ASN A 209 6.67 7.34 -7.71
N LEU A 210 6.14 8.40 -8.34
CA LEU A 210 6.76 9.05 -9.47
C LEU A 210 8.12 9.65 -9.11
N LEU A 211 8.19 10.39 -8.00
CA LEU A 211 9.44 10.99 -7.51
C LEU A 211 10.46 9.91 -7.15
N LEU A 212 10.05 8.80 -6.54
CA LEU A 212 10.93 7.68 -6.25
C LEU A 212 11.55 7.12 -7.54
N MET A 213 10.73 6.78 -8.54
CA MET A 213 11.20 6.23 -9.81
C MET A 213 12.14 7.19 -10.53
N GLN A 214 11.82 8.49 -10.57
CA GLN A 214 12.66 9.51 -11.20
C GLN A 214 14.03 9.63 -10.52
N ASN A 215 14.07 9.63 -9.18
CA ASN A 215 15.34 9.77 -8.45
C ASN A 215 16.15 8.47 -8.48
N LEU A 216 15.53 7.30 -8.44
CA LEU A 216 16.22 6.02 -8.66
C LEU A 216 16.88 5.99 -10.05
N THR A 217 16.16 6.39 -11.08
CA THR A 217 16.71 6.43 -12.45
C THR A 217 17.90 7.39 -12.54
N ARG A 218 17.78 8.61 -11.99
CA ARG A 218 18.86 9.61 -12.02
C ARG A 218 20.07 9.25 -11.15
N SER A 219 19.90 8.40 -10.15
CA SER A 219 21.00 7.85 -9.32
C SER A 219 21.60 6.57 -9.89
N HIS A 220 21.33 6.25 -11.17
CA HIS A 220 21.78 5.03 -11.86
C HIS A 220 21.30 3.72 -11.21
N GLN A 221 20.13 3.76 -10.60
CA GLN A 221 19.46 2.61 -10.01
C GLN A 221 18.20 2.24 -10.82
N ALA A 222 18.29 2.30 -12.16
CA ALA A 222 17.16 2.13 -13.07
C ALA A 222 16.46 0.77 -12.90
N GLN A 223 17.21 -0.31 -12.57
CA GLN A 223 16.60 -1.62 -12.30
C GLN A 223 15.65 -1.54 -11.10
N GLN A 224 16.02 -0.87 -10.00
CA GLN A 224 15.15 -0.72 -8.83
C GLN A 224 13.90 0.10 -9.16
N ALA A 225 14.01 1.09 -10.06
CA ALA A 225 12.84 1.85 -10.53
C ALA A 225 11.86 0.96 -11.32
N LEU A 226 12.37 0.03 -12.14
CA LEU A 226 11.53 -0.94 -12.86
C LEU A 226 10.88 -1.95 -11.93
N ASP A 227 11.63 -2.52 -10.98
CA ASP A 227 11.11 -3.46 -9.98
C ASP A 227 10.01 -2.79 -9.13
N HIS A 228 10.21 -1.51 -8.77
CA HIS A 228 9.21 -0.73 -8.06
C HIS A 228 7.95 -0.52 -8.87
N TYR A 229 8.07 -0.19 -10.16
CA TYR A 229 6.91 -0.03 -11.05
C TYR A 229 6.11 -1.33 -11.17
N GLU A 230 6.76 -2.49 -11.32
CA GLU A 230 6.09 -3.79 -11.38
C GLU A 230 5.31 -4.10 -10.10
N ALA A 231 5.92 -3.84 -8.93
CA ALA A 231 5.26 -4.00 -7.65
C ALA A 231 4.04 -3.07 -7.51
N LEU A 232 4.17 -1.81 -7.94
CA LEU A 232 3.10 -0.82 -7.93
C LEU A 232 1.96 -1.20 -8.87
N GLN A 233 2.27 -1.64 -10.09
CA GLN A 233 1.28 -2.11 -11.07
C GLN A 233 0.47 -3.28 -10.53
N LYS A 234 1.14 -4.24 -9.89
CA LYS A 234 0.49 -5.37 -9.24
C LYS A 234 -0.43 -4.92 -8.10
N LEU A 235 0.03 -4.00 -7.25
CA LEU A 235 -0.75 -3.43 -6.17
C LEU A 235 -2.03 -2.73 -6.70
N TYR A 236 -1.89 -1.91 -7.74
CA TYR A 236 -3.02 -1.19 -8.35
C TYR A 236 -4.04 -2.16 -8.95
N GLN A 237 -3.57 -3.17 -9.67
CA GLN A 237 -4.45 -4.15 -10.33
C GLN A 237 -5.16 -5.08 -9.35
N GLU A 238 -4.42 -5.62 -8.35
CA GLU A 238 -4.99 -6.59 -7.40
C GLU A 238 -5.90 -5.95 -6.36
N SER A 239 -5.58 -4.75 -5.89
CA SER A 239 -6.32 -4.11 -4.80
C SER A 239 -7.46 -3.21 -5.29
N TYR A 240 -7.31 -2.60 -6.46
CA TYR A 240 -8.23 -1.53 -6.92
C TYR A 240 -8.74 -1.72 -8.35
N GLY A 241 -8.21 -2.66 -9.12
CA GLY A 241 -8.54 -2.83 -10.54
C GLY A 241 -8.11 -1.64 -11.41
N LEU A 242 -7.13 -0.85 -10.94
CA LEU A 242 -6.61 0.34 -11.61
C LEU A 242 -5.33 0.02 -12.40
N THR A 243 -5.00 0.87 -13.35
CA THR A 243 -3.72 0.88 -14.08
C THR A 243 -2.91 2.10 -13.65
N PRO A 244 -1.56 2.02 -13.62
CA PRO A 244 -0.71 3.18 -13.39
C PRO A 244 -1.01 4.33 -14.37
N SER A 245 -0.75 5.56 -13.93
CA SER A 245 -0.94 6.75 -14.76
C SER A 245 0.03 6.81 -15.94
N PRO A 246 -0.27 7.64 -16.96
CA PRO A 246 0.66 7.91 -18.05
C PRO A 246 2.01 8.46 -17.59
N GLU A 247 2.05 9.21 -16.49
CA GLU A 247 3.26 9.78 -15.89
C GLU A 247 4.16 8.70 -15.30
N LEU A 248 3.59 7.74 -14.59
CA LEU A 248 4.32 6.58 -14.06
C LEU A 248 4.82 5.69 -15.19
N GLU A 249 4.02 5.50 -16.24
CA GLU A 249 4.45 4.75 -17.44
C GLU A 249 5.60 5.45 -18.17
N ALA A 250 5.58 6.78 -18.28
CA ALA A 250 6.68 7.55 -18.85
C ALA A 250 7.96 7.43 -18.01
N ALA A 251 7.85 7.41 -16.68
CA ALA A 251 8.98 7.18 -15.78
C ALA A 251 9.56 5.76 -15.97
N ARG A 252 8.71 4.74 -16.13
CA ARG A 252 9.14 3.37 -16.46
C ARG A 252 9.92 3.30 -17.77
N LEU A 253 9.41 3.96 -18.81
CA LEU A 253 10.10 4.01 -20.11
C LEU A 253 11.46 4.70 -19.99
N THR A 254 11.56 5.79 -19.20
CA THR A 254 12.82 6.50 -18.96
C THR A 254 13.83 5.61 -18.23
N ALA A 255 13.39 4.88 -17.17
CA ALA A 255 14.22 3.92 -16.46
C ALA A 255 14.69 2.77 -17.38
N SER A 256 13.80 2.27 -18.23
CA SER A 256 14.15 1.26 -19.23
C SER A 256 15.17 1.77 -20.25
N GLN A 257 15.06 3.02 -20.69
CA GLN A 257 16.03 3.65 -21.60
C GLN A 257 17.39 3.85 -20.92
N GLU A 258 17.43 4.27 -19.65
CA GLU A 258 18.68 4.40 -18.89
C GLU A 258 19.38 3.03 -18.75
N LEU A 259 18.62 1.99 -18.43
CA LEU A 259 19.15 0.65 -18.24
C LEU A 259 19.63 0.00 -19.55
N TYR A 260 18.87 0.16 -20.63
CA TYR A 260 19.06 -0.56 -21.90
C TYR A 260 19.46 0.34 -23.08
N GLY A 261 19.47 1.66 -22.92
CA GLY A 261 19.68 2.64 -24.00
C GLY A 261 21.05 2.58 -24.69
N GLY A 262 22.03 1.94 -24.06
CA GLY A 262 23.34 1.64 -24.65
C GLY A 262 23.38 0.42 -25.59
N GLY A 263 22.21 -0.23 -25.80
CA GLY A 263 22.10 -1.49 -26.53
C GLY A 263 22.38 -2.71 -25.63
N MET A 264 21.47 -3.66 -25.61
CA MET A 264 21.72 -4.95 -24.97
C MET A 264 22.70 -5.77 -25.80
N GLY A 265 23.84 -6.13 -25.23
CA GLY A 265 24.66 -7.19 -25.80
C GLY A 265 23.93 -8.54 -25.77
N PRO A 266 24.34 -9.53 -26.60
CA PRO A 266 23.66 -10.82 -26.67
C PRO A 266 23.45 -11.52 -25.32
N ALA A 267 24.43 -11.44 -24.41
CA ALA A 267 24.36 -12.05 -23.08
C ALA A 267 23.34 -11.33 -22.15
N ALA A 268 23.26 -10.00 -22.24
CA ALA A 268 22.26 -9.22 -21.49
C ALA A 268 20.84 -9.46 -22.02
N LEU A 269 20.69 -9.61 -23.33
CA LEU A 269 19.42 -9.98 -23.97
C LEU A 269 18.96 -11.37 -23.52
N GLU A 270 19.88 -12.35 -23.46
CA GLU A 270 19.58 -13.69 -22.96
C GLU A 270 19.13 -13.67 -21.51
N THR A 271 19.83 -12.94 -20.64
CA THR A 271 19.44 -12.76 -19.25
C THR A 271 18.08 -12.08 -19.12
N PHE A 272 17.81 -11.05 -19.92
CA PHE A 272 16.51 -10.35 -19.96
C PHE A 272 15.38 -11.27 -20.40
N LEU A 273 15.58 -12.06 -21.45
CA LEU A 273 14.56 -12.98 -21.96
C LEU A 273 14.27 -14.13 -20.98
N LEU A 274 15.27 -14.54 -20.18
CA LEU A 274 15.14 -15.61 -19.19
C LEU A 274 14.78 -15.10 -17.79
N ALA A 275 14.85 -13.78 -17.55
CA ALA A 275 14.44 -13.19 -16.28
C ALA A 275 12.91 -13.32 -16.12
N GLY A 276 12.48 -14.22 -15.28
CA GLY A 276 11.07 -14.51 -15.04
C GLY A 276 10.60 -15.90 -15.49
N ASP A 277 11.39 -16.65 -16.26
CA ASP A 277 11.02 -17.98 -16.75
C ASP A 277 11.32 -19.13 -15.75
N GLY A 278 11.44 -18.77 -14.44
CA GLY A 278 11.71 -19.72 -13.37
C GLY A 278 10.56 -20.68 -13.03
N GLU A 279 9.36 -20.46 -13.55
CA GLU A 279 8.22 -21.34 -13.34
C GLU A 279 7.69 -21.82 -14.68
N SER A 280 7.77 -23.14 -14.90
CA SER A 280 7.17 -23.84 -16.06
C SER A 280 5.63 -23.82 -16.03
N ARG A 281 5.06 -22.63 -15.86
CA ARG A 281 3.60 -22.41 -15.79
C ARG A 281 3.11 -21.67 -17.02
N ALA A 282 1.83 -21.85 -17.34
CA ALA A 282 1.17 -21.10 -18.40
C ALA A 282 1.18 -19.59 -18.13
N LEU A 283 1.40 -18.77 -19.17
CA LEU A 283 1.53 -17.33 -19.09
C LEU A 283 0.18 -16.68 -18.83
N ALA A 284 -0.04 -16.22 -17.59
CA ALA A 284 -1.16 -15.34 -17.28
C ALA A 284 -0.81 -13.90 -17.67
N CYS A 285 -1.56 -13.28 -18.56
CA CYS A 285 -1.30 -11.92 -19.01
C CYS A 285 -2.57 -11.05 -18.93
N ASP A 286 -2.41 -9.74 -19.01
CA ASP A 286 -3.51 -8.81 -19.13
C ASP A 286 -4.18 -8.88 -20.51
N ASN A 287 -5.36 -8.26 -20.63
CA ASN A 287 -6.16 -8.31 -21.86
C ASN A 287 -5.47 -7.66 -23.07
N GLY A 288 -4.69 -6.60 -22.83
CA GLY A 288 -3.95 -5.89 -23.88
C GLY A 288 -2.84 -6.77 -24.45
N THR A 289 -2.01 -7.31 -23.57
CA THR A 289 -0.93 -8.24 -23.91
C THR A 289 -1.48 -9.49 -24.63
N PHE A 290 -2.55 -10.08 -24.08
CA PHE A 290 -3.18 -11.24 -24.72
C PHE A 290 -3.66 -10.94 -26.14
N ARG A 291 -4.32 -9.79 -26.32
CA ARG A 291 -4.78 -9.34 -27.64
C ARG A 291 -3.63 -9.20 -28.63
N GLU A 292 -2.52 -8.58 -28.23
CA GLU A 292 -1.35 -8.42 -29.13
C GLU A 292 -0.71 -9.77 -29.47
N ILE A 293 -0.64 -10.70 -28.53
CA ILE A 293 -0.17 -12.08 -28.80
C ILE A 293 -1.09 -12.75 -29.82
N VAL A 294 -2.41 -12.68 -29.67
CA VAL A 294 -3.36 -13.26 -30.64
C VAL A 294 -3.20 -12.61 -31.99
N LEU A 295 -3.07 -11.29 -32.11
CA LEU A 295 -2.84 -10.58 -33.37
C LEU A 295 -1.50 -10.98 -34.01
N LEU A 296 -0.45 -11.20 -33.24
CA LEU A 296 0.83 -11.69 -33.71
C LEU A 296 0.68 -13.07 -34.35
N TYR A 297 -0.06 -13.99 -33.71
CA TYR A 297 -0.36 -15.31 -34.25
C TYR A 297 -1.19 -15.22 -35.55
N LEU A 298 -2.23 -14.38 -35.60
CA LEU A 298 -3.02 -14.17 -36.82
C LEU A 298 -2.16 -13.64 -37.96
N ARG A 299 -1.25 -12.69 -37.70
CA ARG A 299 -0.30 -12.18 -38.73
C ARG A 299 0.68 -13.27 -39.17
N SER A 300 1.14 -14.13 -38.29
CA SER A 300 2.04 -15.24 -38.56
C SER A 300 1.33 -16.32 -39.43
N MET A 301 0.07 -16.64 -39.11
CA MET A 301 -0.76 -17.60 -39.87
C MET A 301 -1.08 -17.13 -41.29
N ARG A 302 -1.04 -15.82 -41.57
CA ARG A 302 -1.13 -15.28 -42.94
C ARG A 302 0.10 -15.62 -43.75
N ARG A 303 1.28 -15.62 -43.16
CA ARG A 303 2.55 -15.90 -43.84
C ARG A 303 2.80 -17.38 -43.96
N ASP A 304 2.37 -18.14 -42.93
CA ASP A 304 2.55 -19.60 -42.86
C ASP A 304 1.18 -20.30 -42.79
N PRO A 305 0.70 -20.87 -43.91
CA PRO A 305 -0.55 -21.62 -43.91
C PRO A 305 -0.57 -22.88 -43.07
N ASP A 306 0.57 -23.43 -42.70
CA ASP A 306 0.65 -24.64 -41.87
C ASP A 306 0.63 -24.35 -40.39
N LEU A 307 0.84 -23.10 -39.99
CA LEU A 307 0.74 -22.68 -38.59
C LEU A 307 -0.70 -22.84 -38.09
N LYS A 308 -0.87 -23.53 -36.98
CA LYS A 308 -2.17 -23.80 -36.36
C LYS A 308 -2.24 -23.10 -34.99
N ALA A 309 -3.37 -22.55 -34.64
CA ALA A 309 -3.66 -22.05 -33.30
C ALA A 309 -5.18 -22.07 -33.05
N GLN A 310 -5.55 -22.38 -31.81
CA GLN A 310 -6.94 -22.41 -31.35
C GLN A 310 -7.11 -21.40 -30.21
N LEU A 311 -8.23 -20.74 -30.15
CA LEU A 311 -8.64 -19.92 -29.03
C LEU A 311 -9.70 -20.69 -28.24
N LEU A 312 -9.40 -20.99 -26.96
CA LEU A 312 -10.32 -21.69 -26.06
C LEU A 312 -10.95 -20.68 -25.11
N MET A 313 -12.25 -20.61 -25.10
CA MET A 313 -13.05 -19.77 -24.20
C MET A 313 -13.62 -20.68 -23.09
N LEU A 314 -13.41 -20.28 -21.83
CA LEU A 314 -13.96 -20.94 -20.66
C LEU A 314 -14.91 -19.98 -19.95
N CYS A 315 -16.17 -20.40 -19.80
CA CYS A 315 -17.21 -19.59 -19.18
C CYS A 315 -17.71 -20.26 -17.90
N LEU A 316 -17.87 -19.49 -16.84
CA LEU A 316 -18.58 -19.87 -15.64
C LEU A 316 -20.06 -19.50 -15.80
N GLU A 317 -20.97 -20.48 -15.78
CA GLU A 317 -22.42 -20.24 -15.86
C GLU A 317 -22.97 -19.83 -14.50
N GLY A 318 -23.98 -18.94 -14.50
CA GLY A 318 -24.69 -18.55 -13.29
C GLY A 318 -23.87 -17.67 -12.33
N TRP A 319 -22.74 -17.12 -12.75
CA TRP A 319 -21.87 -16.24 -11.95
C TRP A 319 -22.60 -14.98 -11.44
N GLU A 320 -23.60 -14.50 -12.18
CA GLU A 320 -24.39 -13.30 -11.84
C GLU A 320 -25.23 -13.50 -10.56
N ALA A 321 -25.62 -14.73 -10.28
CA ALA A 321 -26.48 -15.07 -9.15
C ALA A 321 -25.74 -15.11 -7.80
N GLN A 322 -24.39 -15.22 -7.79
CA GLN A 322 -23.57 -15.33 -6.58
C GLN A 322 -22.23 -14.58 -6.71
N PRO A 323 -22.26 -13.24 -6.77
CA PRO A 323 -21.05 -12.45 -7.06
C PRO A 323 -19.93 -12.62 -6.03
N GLU A 324 -20.24 -12.85 -4.75
CA GLU A 324 -19.24 -13.06 -3.69
C GLU A 324 -18.43 -14.36 -3.88
N LYS A 325 -19.05 -15.41 -4.44
CA LYS A 325 -18.37 -16.68 -4.72
C LYS A 325 -17.62 -16.65 -6.05
N ASN A 326 -18.02 -15.78 -6.95
CA ASN A 326 -17.44 -15.69 -8.29
C ASN A 326 -15.95 -15.38 -8.25
N ALA A 327 -15.50 -14.42 -7.45
CA ALA A 327 -14.08 -14.08 -7.30
C ALA A 327 -13.24 -15.29 -6.88
N VAL A 328 -13.75 -16.08 -5.93
CA VAL A 328 -13.07 -17.30 -5.46
C VAL A 328 -13.02 -18.35 -6.57
N TYR A 329 -14.11 -18.55 -7.32
CA TYR A 329 -14.13 -19.51 -8.43
C TYR A 329 -13.19 -19.07 -9.56
N MET A 330 -13.12 -17.80 -9.90
CA MET A 330 -12.22 -17.29 -10.92
C MET A 330 -10.76 -17.42 -10.50
N GLN A 331 -10.42 -17.17 -9.24
CA GLN A 331 -9.07 -17.38 -8.72
C GLN A 331 -8.66 -18.86 -8.77
N GLN A 332 -9.55 -19.78 -8.36
CA GLN A 332 -9.30 -21.22 -8.46
C GLN A 332 -9.14 -21.66 -9.92
N MET A 333 -9.93 -21.11 -10.83
CA MET A 333 -9.82 -21.36 -12.26
C MET A 333 -8.46 -20.93 -12.83
N LYS A 334 -7.95 -19.75 -12.41
CA LYS A 334 -6.60 -19.29 -12.74
C LYS A 334 -5.52 -20.30 -12.35
N LEU A 335 -5.59 -20.83 -11.13
CA LEU A 335 -4.63 -21.85 -10.64
C LEU A 335 -4.71 -23.15 -11.43
N ILE A 336 -5.93 -23.61 -11.82
CA ILE A 336 -6.11 -24.77 -12.67
C ILE A 336 -5.50 -24.55 -14.05
N LEU A 337 -5.73 -23.36 -14.65
CA LEU A 337 -5.15 -23.01 -15.95
C LEU A 337 -3.61 -23.03 -15.88
N GLN A 338 -3.02 -22.41 -14.87
CA GLN A 338 -1.57 -22.40 -14.66
C GLN A 338 -0.97 -23.79 -14.50
N GLY A 339 -1.68 -24.73 -13.88
CA GLY A 339 -1.23 -26.11 -13.67
C GLY A 339 -1.52 -27.07 -14.83
N CYS A 340 -2.51 -26.78 -15.67
CA CYS A 340 -2.96 -27.67 -16.74
C CYS A 340 -2.46 -27.27 -18.13
N LEU A 341 -2.08 -26.02 -18.33
CA LEU A 341 -1.59 -25.51 -19.63
C LEU A 341 -0.06 -25.54 -19.69
N ARG A 342 0.49 -25.43 -20.89
CA ARG A 342 1.95 -25.36 -21.12
C ARG A 342 2.43 -23.91 -20.91
N SER A 343 3.72 -23.72 -20.66
CA SER A 343 4.32 -22.40 -20.52
C SER A 343 4.10 -21.48 -21.74
N GLY A 344 3.99 -22.09 -22.93
CA GLY A 344 3.70 -21.37 -24.17
C GLY A 344 2.21 -21.11 -24.47
N ASP A 345 1.29 -21.49 -23.57
CA ASP A 345 -0.14 -21.26 -23.72
C ASP A 345 -0.58 -20.02 -22.93
N PRO A 346 -0.61 -18.82 -23.52
CA PRO A 346 -1.03 -17.63 -22.79
C PRO A 346 -2.53 -17.63 -22.54
N PHE A 347 -2.93 -17.08 -21.39
CA PHE A 347 -4.34 -16.92 -21.04
C PHE A 347 -4.60 -15.61 -20.28
N THR A 348 -5.85 -15.15 -20.36
CA THR A 348 -6.31 -13.93 -19.70
C THR A 348 -7.73 -14.08 -19.20
N GLN A 349 -8.09 -13.29 -18.18
CA GLN A 349 -9.46 -13.16 -17.70
C GLN A 349 -10.17 -12.05 -18.47
N ILE A 350 -11.31 -12.40 -19.09
CA ILE A 350 -12.18 -11.44 -19.77
C ILE A 350 -13.46 -11.27 -18.94
N GLY A 351 -13.58 -10.16 -18.26
CA GLY A 351 -14.75 -9.91 -17.40
C GLY A 351 -14.83 -10.84 -16.17
N ALA A 352 -16.00 -10.85 -15.53
CA ALA A 352 -16.19 -11.46 -14.23
C ALA A 352 -16.39 -12.99 -14.25
N GLY A 353 -16.63 -13.62 -15.40
CA GLY A 353 -16.97 -15.04 -15.46
C GLY A 353 -16.29 -15.80 -16.59
N GLN A 354 -15.22 -15.27 -17.19
CA GLN A 354 -14.68 -15.84 -18.40
C GLN A 354 -13.15 -15.78 -18.46
N TYR A 355 -12.52 -16.86 -18.95
CA TYR A 355 -11.11 -16.91 -19.35
C TYR A 355 -10.98 -17.25 -20.83
N TRP A 356 -9.99 -16.63 -21.45
CA TRP A 356 -9.57 -16.95 -22.80
C TRP A 356 -8.14 -17.50 -22.78
N VAL A 357 -7.92 -18.57 -23.55
CA VAL A 357 -6.63 -19.28 -23.64
C VAL A 357 -6.28 -19.38 -25.11
N LEU A 358 -5.09 -18.95 -25.49
CA LEU A 358 -4.52 -19.24 -26.80
C LEU A 358 -3.72 -20.53 -26.71
N LEU A 359 -3.95 -21.43 -27.66
CA LEU A 359 -3.29 -22.72 -27.78
C LEU A 359 -2.46 -22.75 -29.09
N PRO A 360 -1.19 -22.32 -29.04
CA PRO A 360 -0.29 -22.37 -30.19
C PRO A 360 -0.03 -23.82 -30.62
N GLY A 361 -0.02 -24.04 -31.95
CA GLY A 361 0.23 -25.35 -32.53
C GLY A 361 -0.92 -26.37 -32.37
N ALA A 362 -2.01 -25.99 -31.71
CA ALA A 362 -3.15 -26.91 -31.52
C ALA A 362 -4.04 -26.94 -32.75
N GLY A 363 -4.29 -28.14 -33.26
CA GLY A 363 -5.34 -28.43 -34.22
C GLY A 363 -6.66 -28.82 -33.58
N SER A 364 -7.68 -29.13 -34.38
CA SER A 364 -9.02 -29.48 -33.88
C SER A 364 -9.07 -30.74 -32.97
N GLU A 365 -8.13 -31.66 -33.10
CA GLU A 365 -8.05 -32.84 -32.22
C GLU A 365 -7.38 -32.53 -30.90
N THR A 366 -6.35 -31.69 -30.89
CA THR A 366 -5.54 -31.36 -29.71
C THR A 366 -6.33 -30.52 -28.71
N HIS A 367 -7.16 -29.57 -29.18
CA HIS A 367 -7.93 -28.71 -28.27
C HIS A 367 -8.97 -29.50 -27.48
N SER A 368 -9.55 -30.57 -28.06
CA SER A 368 -10.54 -31.40 -27.38
C SER A 368 -9.93 -32.11 -26.17
N ALA A 369 -8.71 -32.63 -26.27
CA ALA A 369 -8.01 -33.28 -25.18
C ALA A 369 -7.65 -32.25 -24.04
N ILE A 370 -7.25 -31.04 -24.42
CA ILE A 370 -6.96 -29.97 -23.46
C ILE A 370 -8.26 -29.54 -22.74
N ALA A 371 -9.36 -29.33 -23.49
CA ALA A 371 -10.64 -28.94 -22.94
C ALA A 371 -11.17 -30.02 -21.96
N GLN A 372 -11.07 -31.32 -22.30
CA GLN A 372 -11.44 -32.41 -21.40
C GLN A 372 -10.60 -32.42 -20.12
N ARG A 373 -9.27 -32.25 -20.21
CA ARG A 373 -8.38 -32.18 -19.05
C ARG A 373 -8.75 -31.02 -18.13
N LEU A 374 -9.03 -29.86 -18.67
CA LEU A 374 -9.47 -28.68 -17.93
C LEU A 374 -10.83 -28.94 -17.26
N GLN A 375 -11.80 -29.50 -17.97
CA GLN A 375 -13.11 -29.86 -17.41
C GLN A 375 -13.00 -30.87 -16.29
N GLN A 376 -12.15 -31.90 -16.41
CA GLN A 376 -11.89 -32.85 -15.35
C GLN A 376 -11.27 -32.20 -14.11
N ALA A 377 -10.25 -31.37 -14.28
CA ALA A 377 -9.62 -30.63 -13.19
C ALA A 377 -10.61 -29.70 -12.48
N MET A 378 -11.46 -29.01 -13.23
CA MET A 378 -12.53 -28.16 -12.70
C MET A 378 -13.57 -29.00 -11.95
N HIS A 379 -14.03 -30.12 -12.52
CA HIS A 379 -14.98 -31.03 -11.86
C HIS A 379 -14.46 -31.57 -10.52
N GLN A 380 -13.19 -31.95 -10.47
CA GLN A 380 -12.55 -32.40 -9.24
C GLN A 380 -12.46 -31.32 -8.20
N ARG A 381 -12.10 -30.08 -8.60
CA ARG A 381 -11.94 -28.96 -7.69
C ARG A 381 -13.25 -28.38 -7.19
N PHE A 382 -14.28 -28.40 -8.02
CA PHE A 382 -15.61 -27.84 -7.75
C PHE A 382 -16.70 -28.91 -7.52
N ALA A 383 -16.31 -30.14 -7.19
CA ALA A 383 -17.24 -31.29 -7.04
C ALA A 383 -18.40 -31.06 -6.03
N GLN A 384 -18.20 -30.15 -5.09
CA GLN A 384 -19.19 -29.75 -4.07
C GLN A 384 -19.91 -28.43 -4.37
N SER A 385 -19.68 -27.83 -5.53
CA SER A 385 -20.26 -26.56 -5.91
C SER A 385 -21.30 -26.71 -7.02
N SER A 386 -22.24 -25.76 -7.11
CA SER A 386 -23.19 -25.65 -8.22
C SER A 386 -22.57 -24.96 -9.47
N ALA A 387 -21.25 -24.72 -9.47
CA ALA A 387 -20.58 -24.02 -10.57
C ALA A 387 -20.51 -24.93 -11.80
N VAL A 388 -21.00 -24.44 -12.92
CA VAL A 388 -20.97 -25.11 -14.23
C VAL A 388 -20.03 -24.36 -15.14
N PHE A 389 -19.03 -25.04 -15.68
CA PHE A 389 -18.07 -24.49 -16.62
C PHE A 389 -18.32 -25.01 -18.02
N ARG A 390 -18.38 -24.09 -18.98
CA ARG A 390 -18.43 -24.44 -20.41
C ARG A 390 -17.18 -24.02 -21.13
N THR A 391 -16.79 -24.83 -22.09
CA THR A 391 -15.66 -24.55 -22.98
C THR A 391 -16.14 -24.41 -24.42
N ARG A 392 -15.62 -23.45 -25.14
CA ARG A 392 -15.83 -23.26 -26.58
C ARG A 392 -14.50 -22.99 -27.25
N ALA A 393 -14.18 -23.77 -28.28
CA ALA A 393 -12.99 -23.55 -29.10
C ALA A 393 -13.35 -22.75 -30.36
N ILE A 394 -12.45 -21.89 -30.77
CA ILE A 394 -12.54 -21.08 -31.97
C ILE A 394 -11.24 -21.28 -32.76
N ASP A 395 -11.34 -21.73 -34.01
CA ASP A 395 -10.18 -21.82 -34.89
C ASP A 395 -9.80 -20.43 -35.37
N LEU A 396 -8.58 -20.00 -35.01
CA LEU A 396 -8.07 -18.71 -35.40
C LEU A 396 -7.87 -18.54 -36.91
N ARG A 397 -7.78 -19.64 -37.66
CA ARG A 397 -7.69 -19.59 -39.11
C ARG A 397 -8.89 -18.87 -39.76
N GLY A 398 -10.09 -19.08 -39.23
CA GLY A 398 -11.29 -18.36 -39.63
C GLY A 398 -11.26 -16.86 -39.37
N MET A 399 -10.33 -16.40 -38.53
CA MET A 399 -10.18 -15.00 -38.12
C MET A 399 -8.97 -14.29 -38.75
N VAL A 400 -8.23 -14.94 -39.63
CA VAL A 400 -6.98 -14.38 -40.21
C VAL A 400 -7.23 -13.04 -40.94
N HIS A 401 -8.42 -12.82 -41.46
CA HIS A 401 -8.82 -11.56 -42.10
C HIS A 401 -8.86 -10.36 -41.11
N LEU A 402 -9.05 -10.60 -39.80
CA LEU A 402 -9.05 -9.54 -38.76
C LEU A 402 -7.68 -8.90 -38.54
N ALA A 403 -6.61 -9.52 -39.05
CA ALA A 403 -5.25 -8.99 -38.97
C ALA A 403 -4.89 -8.06 -40.12
N GLU A 404 -5.86 -7.68 -40.97
CA GLU A 404 -5.63 -6.71 -42.07
C GLU A 404 -5.43 -5.30 -41.46
N PRO A 405 -4.41 -4.55 -41.95
CA PRO A 405 -4.34 -3.14 -41.64
C PRO A 405 -5.63 -2.48 -42.17
N LYS A 406 -6.30 -1.70 -41.38
CA LYS A 406 -7.35 -0.81 -41.85
C LYS A 406 -6.64 0.27 -42.67
N ASP A 407 -6.91 0.32 -43.94
CA ASP A 407 -6.51 1.41 -44.85
C ASP A 407 -7.02 2.75 -44.32
#